data_56cc63718e6201945b2a431e6ad4be1e
#
_entry.id   56cc63718e6201945b2a431e6ad4be1e
#
_cell.length_a   1.000
_cell.length_b   1.000
_cell.length_c   1.000
_cell.angle_alpha   90.00
_cell.angle_beta   90.00
_cell.angle_gamma   90.00
#
_symmetry.space_group_name_H-M   'P 1'
#
loop_
_entity.id
_entity.type
_entity.pdbx_description
1 polymer ?
#
loop_
_entity_poly.entity_id
_entity_poly.type
_entity_poly.pdbx_seq_one_letter_code
_entity_poly.pdbx_strand_id
1 'polypeptide(L)'
;MPDLTRFGFTPTEGLVYQVLLTGGPGTGYAIARTAGLARANAYSALEGLVAKGAARVDGGRPKRYRPESPAALIARISNDHGQALERLSRDLEAVTVPETETLVELISSRALLQLMTHDVARAGKSVGLLAPSDAYPLLAPALRRPYAAGVALHLASTSPVELGFATVDHISPDARAWPGMPVILVVDDRSAILGSRNGNEVRGHWSTAPTFVAGARLALEGFGVA
;
A
#
# COMPACT_ATOMS: atom_id res chain seq x y z
N MET A 1 -20.79 -12.60 9.93
CA MET A 1 -20.55 -13.04 8.53
C MET A 1 -19.41 -12.22 7.98
N PRO A 2 -18.37 -12.80 7.40
CA PRO A 2 -17.28 -12.01 6.82
C PRO A 2 -17.82 -11.16 5.65
N ASP A 3 -17.48 -9.87 5.66
CA ASP A 3 -17.88 -8.96 4.58
C ASP A 3 -16.91 -9.09 3.40
N LEU A 4 -17.32 -9.80 2.36
CA LEU A 4 -16.58 -9.98 1.12
C LEU A 4 -17.01 -8.98 0.02
N THR A 5 -18.01 -8.13 0.29
CA THR A 5 -18.60 -7.25 -0.73
C THR A 5 -17.60 -6.22 -1.27
N ARG A 6 -16.70 -5.73 -0.42
CA ARG A 6 -15.60 -4.82 -0.79
C ARG A 6 -14.59 -5.44 -1.76
N PHE A 7 -14.61 -6.77 -1.92
CA PHE A 7 -13.73 -7.53 -2.80
C PHE A 7 -14.46 -8.09 -4.02
N GLY A 8 -15.61 -7.49 -4.36
CA GLY A 8 -16.38 -7.84 -5.55
C GLY A 8 -17.27 -9.08 -5.42
N PHE A 9 -17.50 -9.58 -4.21
CA PHE A 9 -18.46 -10.64 -3.96
C PHE A 9 -19.83 -10.07 -3.65
N THR A 10 -20.89 -10.80 -4.02
CA THR A 10 -22.25 -10.45 -3.58
C THR A 10 -22.50 -10.92 -2.12
N PRO A 11 -23.46 -10.34 -1.40
CA PRO A 11 -23.84 -10.84 -0.08
C PRO A 11 -24.23 -12.32 -0.09
N THR A 12 -24.91 -12.78 -1.16
CA THR A 12 -25.32 -14.17 -1.35
C THR A 12 -24.11 -15.10 -1.54
N GLU A 13 -23.10 -14.67 -2.30
CA GLU A 13 -21.82 -15.41 -2.43
C GLU A 13 -21.11 -15.53 -1.08
N GLY A 14 -21.07 -14.45 -0.30
CA GLY A 14 -20.48 -14.47 1.05
C GLY A 14 -21.19 -15.46 1.99
N LEU A 15 -22.52 -15.51 1.96
CA LEU A 15 -23.31 -16.47 2.72
C LEU A 15 -23.03 -17.92 2.27
N VAL A 16 -23.04 -18.19 0.96
CA VAL A 16 -22.78 -19.52 0.40
C VAL A 16 -21.36 -19.98 0.70
N TYR A 17 -20.38 -19.08 0.63
CA TYR A 17 -18.99 -19.38 0.99
C TYR A 17 -18.86 -19.76 2.48
N GLN A 18 -19.54 -19.03 3.38
CA GLN A 18 -19.58 -19.37 4.79
C GLN A 18 -20.20 -20.76 5.02
N VAL A 19 -21.32 -21.10 4.35
CA VAL A 19 -21.95 -22.41 4.44
C VAL A 19 -20.99 -23.51 3.99
N LEU A 20 -20.25 -23.27 2.90
CA LEU A 20 -19.24 -24.22 2.42
C LEU A 20 -18.09 -24.40 3.42
N LEU A 21 -17.62 -23.32 4.06
CA LEU A 21 -16.54 -23.40 5.05
C LEU A 21 -16.96 -24.20 6.29
N THR A 22 -18.19 -24.01 6.74
CA THR A 22 -18.68 -24.65 7.97
C THR A 22 -19.22 -26.07 7.75
N GLY A 23 -19.86 -26.31 6.60
CA GLY A 23 -20.48 -27.58 6.25
C GLY A 23 -19.62 -28.52 5.40
N GLY A 24 -18.48 -28.01 4.90
CA GLY A 24 -17.62 -28.76 3.99
C GLY A 24 -18.17 -28.90 2.56
N PRO A 25 -17.52 -29.73 1.71
CA PRO A 25 -17.92 -29.92 0.33
C PRO A 25 -19.33 -30.51 0.20
N GLY A 26 -20.16 -29.88 -0.66
CA GLY A 26 -21.56 -30.26 -0.79
C GLY A 26 -22.10 -30.12 -2.21
N THR A 27 -23.29 -30.71 -2.47
CA THR A 27 -24.03 -30.48 -3.72
C THR A 27 -24.72 -29.12 -3.63
N GLY A 28 -24.96 -28.49 -4.80
CA GLY A 28 -25.70 -27.22 -4.84
C GLY A 28 -27.08 -27.27 -4.16
N TYR A 29 -27.75 -28.43 -4.23
CA TYR A 29 -29.01 -28.63 -3.50
C TYR A 29 -28.86 -28.60 -1.98
N ALA A 30 -27.87 -29.33 -1.46
CA ALA A 30 -27.62 -29.36 -0.01
C ALA A 30 -27.23 -27.96 0.50
N ILE A 31 -26.37 -27.26 -0.25
CA ILE A 31 -25.91 -25.90 0.09
C ILE A 31 -27.09 -24.93 0.06
N ALA A 32 -27.96 -24.97 -0.96
CA ALA A 32 -29.16 -24.15 -1.05
C ALA A 32 -30.06 -24.31 0.18
N ARG A 33 -30.29 -25.56 0.60
CA ARG A 33 -31.09 -25.89 1.76
C ARG A 33 -30.47 -25.36 3.07
N THR A 34 -29.16 -25.55 3.23
CA THR A 34 -28.45 -25.09 4.45
C THR A 34 -28.38 -23.56 4.52
N ALA A 35 -28.22 -22.90 3.36
CA ALA A 35 -28.19 -21.43 3.27
C ALA A 35 -29.58 -20.78 3.35
N GLY A 36 -30.66 -21.57 3.32
CA GLY A 36 -32.04 -21.02 3.27
C GLY A 36 -32.35 -20.28 1.97
N LEU A 37 -31.70 -20.64 0.87
CA LEU A 37 -31.82 -19.95 -0.41
C LEU A 37 -32.67 -20.74 -1.42
N ALA A 38 -33.33 -20.00 -2.32
CA ALA A 38 -33.87 -20.61 -3.53
C ALA A 38 -32.74 -21.25 -4.34
N ARG A 39 -33.04 -22.41 -4.97
CA ARG A 39 -32.02 -23.16 -5.73
C ARG A 39 -31.29 -22.31 -6.77
N ALA A 40 -32.04 -21.53 -7.56
CA ALA A 40 -31.43 -20.67 -8.59
C ALA A 40 -30.40 -19.69 -7.98
N ASN A 41 -30.72 -19.05 -6.87
CA ASN A 41 -29.84 -18.09 -6.20
C ASN A 41 -28.57 -18.78 -5.65
N ALA A 42 -28.72 -19.97 -5.06
CA ALA A 42 -27.59 -20.72 -4.56
C ALA A 42 -26.66 -21.20 -5.69
N TYR A 43 -27.21 -21.65 -6.82
CA TYR A 43 -26.40 -22.06 -7.98
C TYR A 43 -25.69 -20.86 -8.62
N SER A 44 -26.36 -19.73 -8.79
CA SER A 44 -25.74 -18.49 -9.28
C SER A 44 -24.59 -18.04 -8.36
N ALA A 45 -24.81 -18.08 -7.04
CA ALA A 45 -23.75 -17.74 -6.08
C ALA A 45 -22.58 -18.74 -6.14
N LEU A 46 -22.84 -20.04 -6.28
CA LEU A 46 -21.78 -21.05 -6.42
C LEU A 46 -20.98 -20.87 -7.71
N GLU A 47 -21.64 -20.56 -8.82
CA GLU A 47 -20.96 -20.23 -10.09
C GLU A 47 -20.11 -18.97 -9.95
N GLY A 48 -20.63 -17.93 -9.29
CA GLY A 48 -19.88 -16.71 -8.97
C GLY A 48 -18.65 -16.98 -8.10
N LEU A 49 -18.79 -17.81 -7.05
CA LEU A 49 -17.67 -18.22 -6.21
C LEU A 49 -16.61 -19.00 -6.98
N VAL A 50 -17.01 -19.88 -7.89
CA VAL A 50 -16.08 -20.63 -8.77
C VAL A 50 -15.36 -19.68 -9.72
N ALA A 51 -16.09 -18.78 -10.36
CA ALA A 51 -15.50 -17.79 -11.28
C ALA A 51 -14.49 -16.89 -10.58
N LYS A 52 -14.75 -16.51 -9.32
CA LYS A 52 -13.86 -15.68 -8.46
C LYS A 52 -12.80 -16.52 -7.73
N GLY A 53 -12.76 -17.84 -7.95
CA GLY A 53 -11.80 -18.75 -7.35
C GLY A 53 -11.91 -18.90 -5.83
N ALA A 54 -13.08 -18.63 -5.26
CA ALA A 54 -13.40 -18.87 -3.85
C ALA A 54 -13.93 -20.28 -3.60
N ALA A 55 -14.35 -20.98 -4.67
CA ALA A 55 -14.74 -22.39 -4.62
C ALA A 55 -14.27 -23.13 -5.88
N ARG A 56 -14.19 -24.44 -5.77
CA ARG A 56 -13.95 -25.37 -6.89
C ARG A 56 -15.10 -26.32 -7.06
N VAL A 57 -15.26 -26.82 -8.29
CA VAL A 57 -16.20 -27.88 -8.61
C VAL A 57 -15.45 -29.19 -8.73
N ASP A 58 -15.80 -30.16 -7.89
CA ASP A 58 -15.36 -31.55 -8.07
C ASP A 58 -16.23 -32.22 -9.13
N GLY A 59 -15.60 -32.93 -10.04
CA GLY A 59 -16.29 -33.66 -11.09
C GLY A 59 -17.27 -34.72 -10.53
N GLY A 60 -18.31 -35.02 -11.28
CA GLY A 60 -19.30 -36.05 -10.93
C GLY A 60 -20.75 -35.61 -11.19
N ARG A 61 -21.68 -36.57 -11.02
CA ARG A 61 -23.13 -36.29 -11.06
C ARG A 61 -23.74 -36.83 -9.77
N PRO A 62 -24.26 -35.96 -8.90
CA PRO A 62 -24.34 -34.49 -8.98
C PRO A 62 -22.99 -33.79 -8.72
N LYS A 63 -22.80 -32.59 -9.32
CA LYS A 63 -21.63 -31.73 -9.06
C LYS A 63 -21.51 -31.38 -7.55
N ARG A 64 -20.30 -31.46 -7.03
CA ARG A 64 -19.99 -31.05 -5.66
C ARG A 64 -19.12 -29.79 -5.70
N TYR A 65 -19.37 -28.89 -4.77
CA TYR A 65 -18.62 -27.66 -4.60
C TYR A 65 -17.78 -27.74 -3.33
N ARG A 66 -16.53 -27.32 -3.42
CA ARG A 66 -15.57 -27.28 -2.31
C ARG A 66 -15.09 -25.86 -2.14
N PRO A 67 -15.06 -25.31 -0.90
CA PRO A 67 -14.49 -23.98 -0.68
C PRO A 67 -12.97 -24.01 -0.87
N GLU A 68 -12.40 -22.91 -1.35
CA GLU A 68 -11.00 -22.60 -1.13
C GLU A 68 -10.79 -22.22 0.33
N SER A 69 -9.59 -22.47 0.85
CA SER A 69 -9.29 -22.07 2.23
C SER A 69 -9.32 -20.56 2.36
N PRO A 70 -9.68 -20.01 3.55
CA PRO A 70 -9.63 -18.57 3.78
C PRO A 70 -8.26 -17.93 3.47
N ALA A 71 -7.17 -18.62 3.80
CA ALA A 71 -5.82 -18.15 3.50
C ALA A 71 -5.56 -18.05 2.00
N ALA A 72 -5.98 -19.07 1.22
CA ALA A 72 -5.84 -19.06 -0.24
C ALA A 72 -6.70 -17.97 -0.89
N LEU A 73 -7.91 -17.76 -0.40
CA LEU A 73 -8.79 -16.70 -0.89
C LEU A 73 -8.19 -15.31 -0.61
N ILE A 74 -7.70 -15.07 0.61
CA ILE A 74 -7.05 -13.79 0.98
C ILE A 74 -5.82 -13.55 0.10
N ALA A 75 -4.96 -14.56 -0.09
CA ALA A 75 -3.77 -14.44 -0.93
C ALA A 75 -4.14 -14.08 -2.38
N ARG A 76 -5.18 -14.72 -2.95
CA ARG A 76 -5.70 -14.41 -4.29
C ARG A 76 -6.20 -12.98 -4.38
N ILE A 77 -7.09 -12.57 -3.46
CA ILE A 77 -7.63 -11.20 -3.42
C ILE A 77 -6.48 -10.18 -3.36
N SER A 78 -5.49 -10.41 -2.47
CA SER A 78 -4.35 -9.51 -2.33
C SER A 78 -3.53 -9.41 -3.63
N ASN A 79 -3.30 -10.53 -4.31
CA ASN A 79 -2.59 -10.55 -5.59
C ASN A 79 -3.37 -9.82 -6.69
N ASP A 80 -4.66 -10.09 -6.82
CA ASP A 80 -5.50 -9.50 -7.87
C ASP A 80 -5.64 -7.98 -7.69
N HIS A 81 -5.81 -7.52 -6.45
CA HIS A 81 -5.81 -6.09 -6.13
C HIS A 81 -4.43 -5.45 -6.35
N GLY A 82 -3.34 -6.13 -5.99
CA GLY A 82 -1.98 -5.67 -6.25
C GLY A 82 -1.74 -5.45 -7.75
N GLN A 83 -2.07 -6.45 -8.57
CA GLN A 83 -1.95 -6.33 -10.03
C GLN A 83 -2.85 -5.24 -10.63
N ALA A 84 -4.07 -5.06 -10.10
CA ALA A 84 -4.98 -4.01 -10.55
C ALA A 84 -4.41 -2.60 -10.23
N LEU A 85 -3.84 -2.42 -9.03
CA LEU A 85 -3.18 -1.18 -8.64
C LEU A 85 -1.94 -0.90 -9.50
N GLU A 86 -1.12 -1.90 -9.80
CA GLU A 86 0.05 -1.75 -10.68
C GLU A 86 -0.34 -1.35 -12.11
N ARG A 87 -1.44 -1.91 -12.64
CA ARG A 87 -1.98 -1.51 -13.96
C ARG A 87 -2.47 -0.08 -13.93
N LEU A 88 -3.30 0.26 -12.93
CA LEU A 88 -3.82 1.61 -12.76
C LEU A 88 -2.68 2.65 -12.64
N SER A 89 -1.63 2.34 -11.88
CA SER A 89 -0.47 3.22 -11.76
C SER A 89 0.18 3.48 -13.12
N ARG A 90 0.43 2.43 -13.91
CA ARG A 90 0.99 2.56 -15.26
C ARG A 90 0.09 3.36 -16.20
N ASP A 91 -1.22 3.12 -16.15
CA ASP A 91 -2.19 3.80 -16.99
C ASP A 91 -2.26 5.30 -16.66
N LEU A 92 -2.22 5.63 -15.34
CA LEU A 92 -2.20 7.02 -14.88
C LEU A 92 -0.87 7.73 -15.18
N GLU A 93 0.26 7.03 -15.17
CA GLU A 93 1.56 7.59 -15.57
C GLU A 93 1.60 7.98 -17.04
N ALA A 94 0.81 7.31 -17.89
CA ALA A 94 0.68 7.64 -19.31
C ALA A 94 -0.22 8.86 -19.58
N VAL A 95 -0.99 9.30 -18.58
CA VAL A 95 -1.86 10.48 -18.69
C VAL A 95 -1.03 11.74 -18.41
N THR A 96 -0.90 12.61 -19.39
CA THR A 96 -0.29 13.92 -19.19
C THR A 96 -1.23 14.80 -18.37
N VAL A 97 -0.95 14.95 -17.09
CA VAL A 97 -1.69 15.87 -16.22
C VAL A 97 -0.97 17.21 -16.25
N PRO A 98 -1.67 18.35 -16.44
CA PRO A 98 -1.06 19.68 -16.26
C PRO A 98 -0.41 19.76 -14.88
N GLU A 99 0.77 20.39 -14.79
CA GLU A 99 1.44 20.62 -13.49
C GLU A 99 0.57 21.56 -12.65
N THR A 100 -0.32 20.99 -11.87
CA THR A 100 -1.10 21.71 -10.87
C THR A 100 -0.46 21.46 -9.51
N GLU A 101 -0.29 22.54 -8.76
CA GLU A 101 0.16 22.44 -7.37
C GLU A 101 -0.80 21.52 -6.60
N THR A 102 -0.26 20.47 -6.04
CA THR A 102 -1.05 19.48 -5.31
C THR A 102 -0.61 19.45 -3.85
N LEU A 103 -1.56 19.41 -2.94
CA LEU A 103 -1.33 19.21 -1.52
C LEU A 103 -2.18 18.01 -1.06
N VAL A 104 -1.53 17.01 -0.51
CA VAL A 104 -2.19 15.78 -0.02
C VAL A 104 -1.89 15.59 1.45
N GLU A 105 -2.93 15.46 2.27
CA GLU A 105 -2.77 15.13 3.69
C GLU A 105 -2.45 13.63 3.84
N LEU A 106 -1.47 13.33 4.68
CA LEU A 106 -1.00 11.99 4.99
C LEU A 106 -1.27 11.65 6.46
N ILE A 107 -2.24 10.77 6.68
CA ILE A 107 -2.67 10.33 8.02
C ILE A 107 -2.35 8.85 8.30
N SER A 108 -1.61 8.20 7.40
CA SER A 108 -1.30 6.77 7.47
C SER A 108 0.17 6.53 7.14
N SER A 109 0.86 5.80 8.01
CA SER A 109 2.25 5.37 7.79
C SER A 109 2.42 4.60 6.48
N ARG A 110 1.41 3.82 6.10
CA ARG A 110 1.42 3.07 4.83
C ARG A 110 1.34 3.99 3.61
N ALA A 111 0.43 4.96 3.63
CA ALA A 111 0.29 5.93 2.54
C ALA A 111 1.55 6.79 2.40
N LEU A 112 2.10 7.25 3.54
CA LEU A 112 3.35 7.98 3.59
C LEU A 112 4.48 7.17 2.94
N LEU A 113 4.70 5.93 3.39
CA LEU A 113 5.76 5.07 2.86
C LEU A 113 5.60 4.78 1.36
N GLN A 114 4.36 4.60 0.89
CA GLN A 114 4.09 4.41 -0.53
C GLN A 114 4.48 5.63 -1.37
N LEU A 115 4.11 6.84 -0.93
CA LEU A 115 4.49 8.09 -1.64
C LEU A 115 6.00 8.32 -1.57
N MET A 116 6.64 8.13 -0.41
CA MET A 116 8.09 8.21 -0.30
C MET A 116 8.78 7.24 -1.27
N THR A 117 8.34 5.98 -1.30
CA THR A 117 8.87 4.96 -2.20
C THR A 117 8.71 5.36 -3.67
N HIS A 118 7.53 5.87 -4.02
CA HIS A 118 7.22 6.31 -5.38
C HIS A 118 8.13 7.47 -5.82
N ASP A 119 8.21 8.53 -5.02
CA ASP A 119 8.99 9.73 -5.36
C ASP A 119 10.49 9.42 -5.42
N VAL A 120 11.01 8.70 -4.41
CA VAL A 120 12.42 8.28 -4.36
C VAL A 120 12.80 7.43 -5.56
N ALA A 121 11.96 6.46 -5.97
CA ALA A 121 12.24 5.60 -7.12
C ALA A 121 12.33 6.37 -8.46
N ARG A 122 11.76 7.58 -8.54
CA ARG A 122 11.74 8.46 -9.72
C ARG A 122 12.76 9.60 -9.65
N ALA A 123 13.53 9.68 -8.59
CA ALA A 123 14.54 10.71 -8.42
C ALA A 123 15.57 10.68 -9.56
N GLY A 124 15.85 11.85 -10.13
CA GLY A 124 16.80 12.04 -11.22
C GLY A 124 17.99 12.92 -10.88
N LYS A 125 17.90 13.72 -9.80
CA LYS A 125 18.94 14.68 -9.41
C LYS A 125 19.38 14.51 -7.97
N SER A 126 18.44 14.59 -7.04
CA SER A 126 18.72 14.56 -5.60
C SER A 126 17.57 14.00 -4.76
N VAL A 127 17.91 13.39 -3.64
CA VAL A 127 16.99 12.96 -2.59
C VAL A 127 17.54 13.48 -1.26
N GLY A 128 16.81 14.37 -0.62
CA GLY A 128 17.02 14.77 0.78
C GLY A 128 16.00 14.05 1.67
N LEU A 129 16.44 13.26 2.62
CA LEU A 129 15.56 12.44 3.46
C LEU A 129 16.00 12.49 4.92
N LEU A 130 15.10 12.93 5.79
CA LEU A 130 15.18 12.76 7.23
C LEU A 130 14.00 11.90 7.68
N ALA A 131 14.28 10.73 8.23
CA ALA A 131 13.25 9.81 8.67
C ALA A 131 13.69 8.97 9.88
N PRO A 132 12.75 8.38 10.62
CA PRO A 132 13.05 7.37 11.65
C PRO A 132 13.81 6.17 11.07
N SER A 133 14.66 5.56 11.89
CA SER A 133 15.55 4.46 11.48
C SER A 133 14.83 3.26 10.87
N ASP A 134 13.63 2.94 11.36
CA ASP A 134 12.82 1.82 10.89
C ASP A 134 12.17 2.03 9.51
N ALA A 135 12.19 3.25 8.99
CA ALA A 135 11.76 3.54 7.62
C ALA A 135 12.80 3.12 6.57
N TYR A 136 14.09 3.15 6.90
CA TYR A 136 15.17 2.91 5.96
C TYR A 136 15.21 1.49 5.37
N PRO A 137 15.02 0.41 6.15
CA PRO A 137 14.92 -0.94 5.57
C PRO A 137 13.80 -1.07 4.54
N LEU A 138 12.70 -0.35 4.74
CA LEU A 138 11.54 -0.36 3.83
C LEU A 138 11.79 0.49 2.58
N LEU A 139 12.56 1.56 2.68
CA LEU A 139 12.92 2.46 1.56
C LEU A 139 14.16 2.00 0.80
N ALA A 140 15.00 1.14 1.39
CA ALA A 140 16.25 0.70 0.80
C ALA A 140 16.12 0.16 -0.64
N PRO A 141 15.08 -0.65 -1.00
CA PRO A 141 14.90 -1.09 -2.37
C PRO A 141 14.69 0.07 -3.36
N ALA A 142 13.93 1.12 -2.95
CA ALA A 142 13.67 2.28 -3.79
C ALA A 142 14.89 3.19 -3.91
N LEU A 143 15.69 3.34 -2.84
CA LEU A 143 16.91 4.15 -2.81
C LEU A 143 18.06 3.56 -3.65
N ARG A 144 18.10 2.25 -3.85
CA ARG A 144 19.18 1.59 -4.62
C ARG A 144 19.23 2.04 -6.08
N ARG A 145 18.08 2.26 -6.71
CA ARG A 145 18.03 2.66 -8.12
C ARG A 145 18.60 4.06 -8.36
N PRO A 146 18.15 5.10 -7.68
CA PRO A 146 18.74 6.44 -7.82
C PRO A 146 20.21 6.45 -7.38
N TYR A 147 20.60 5.74 -6.34
CA TYR A 147 22.01 5.61 -5.96
C TYR A 147 22.86 5.05 -7.11
N ALA A 148 22.43 3.94 -7.71
CA ALA A 148 23.15 3.33 -8.83
C ALA A 148 23.18 4.23 -10.08
N ALA A 149 22.23 5.14 -10.24
CA ALA A 149 22.16 6.15 -11.30
C ALA A 149 23.00 7.41 -11.00
N GLY A 150 23.66 7.50 -9.85
CA GLY A 150 24.48 8.65 -9.47
C GLY A 150 23.67 9.85 -8.95
N VAL A 151 22.44 9.64 -8.52
CA VAL A 151 21.61 10.67 -7.86
C VAL A 151 22.23 11.00 -6.50
N ALA A 152 22.30 12.29 -6.16
CA ALA A 152 22.79 12.73 -4.86
C ALA A 152 21.81 12.31 -3.76
N LEU A 153 22.29 11.55 -2.77
CA LEU A 153 21.50 11.12 -1.63
C LEU A 153 22.02 11.78 -0.35
N HIS A 154 21.19 12.64 0.25
CA HIS A 154 21.41 13.28 1.55
C HIS A 154 20.45 12.63 2.55
N LEU A 155 20.93 11.64 3.28
CA LEU A 155 20.10 10.79 4.13
C LEU A 155 20.47 11.01 5.60
N ALA A 156 19.48 11.23 6.44
CA ALA A 156 19.68 11.37 7.87
C ALA A 156 18.60 10.66 8.69
N SER A 157 18.96 10.20 9.86
CA SER A 157 18.06 9.51 10.78
C SER A 157 18.25 9.99 12.22
N THR A 158 17.18 9.91 13.01
CA THR A 158 17.20 10.22 14.45
C THR A 158 17.80 9.10 15.32
N SER A 159 18.16 7.99 14.72
CA SER A 159 18.87 6.88 15.35
C SER A 159 19.83 6.27 14.34
N PRO A 160 20.94 5.64 14.75
CA PRO A 160 21.89 5.04 13.85
C PRO A 160 21.25 4.03 12.89
N VAL A 161 21.59 4.12 11.61
CA VAL A 161 21.13 3.23 10.54
C VAL A 161 22.31 2.90 9.63
N GLU A 162 22.44 1.65 9.27
CA GLU A 162 23.40 1.20 8.27
C GLU A 162 22.68 0.76 7.00
N LEU A 163 22.98 1.43 5.88
CA LEU A 163 22.62 0.99 4.55
C LEU A 163 23.91 0.53 3.85
N GLY A 164 23.94 -0.70 3.37
CA GLY A 164 25.16 -1.28 2.76
C GLY A 164 25.62 -0.59 1.46
N PHE A 165 24.96 0.48 1.00
CA PHE A 165 25.27 1.19 -0.24
C PHE A 165 25.35 2.71 -0.09
N ALA A 166 24.78 3.31 0.95
CA ALA A 166 24.77 4.76 1.16
C ALA A 166 24.95 5.07 2.64
N THR A 167 25.53 6.24 2.94
CA THR A 167 25.68 6.75 4.31
C THR A 167 24.37 7.38 4.76
N VAL A 168 23.98 7.14 6.01
CA VAL A 168 22.88 7.81 6.68
C VAL A 168 23.46 8.54 7.90
N ASP A 169 23.35 9.86 7.91
CA ASP A 169 23.85 10.68 9.00
C ASP A 169 22.94 10.53 10.22
N HIS A 170 23.56 10.43 11.40
CA HIS A 170 22.83 10.43 12.65
C HIS A 170 22.69 11.87 13.15
N ILE A 171 21.44 12.30 13.32
CA ILE A 171 21.12 13.63 13.87
C ILE A 171 20.27 13.50 15.13
N SER A 172 20.44 14.48 16.03
CA SER A 172 19.61 14.61 17.24
C SER A 172 18.76 15.88 17.11
N PRO A 173 17.53 15.79 16.60
CA PRO A 173 16.68 16.96 16.43
C PRO A 173 16.31 17.54 17.80
N ASP A 174 16.32 18.86 17.92
CA ASP A 174 15.74 19.53 19.08
C ASP A 174 14.23 19.24 19.10
N ALA A 175 13.77 18.55 20.14
CA ALA A 175 12.37 18.19 20.32
C ALA A 175 11.41 19.40 20.39
N ARG A 176 11.96 20.61 20.60
CA ARG A 176 11.19 21.87 20.59
C ARG A 176 11.01 22.44 19.18
N ALA A 177 11.86 22.05 18.24
CA ALA A 177 11.84 22.58 16.88
C ALA A 177 10.85 21.84 15.97
N TRP A 178 10.45 20.61 16.31
CA TRP A 178 9.57 19.80 15.49
C TRP A 178 8.53 19.03 16.32
N PRO A 179 7.27 18.97 15.91
CA PRO A 179 6.21 18.29 16.66
C PRO A 179 6.31 16.75 16.54
N GLY A 180 7.19 16.12 17.31
CA GLY A 180 7.46 14.69 17.27
C GLY A 180 8.71 14.33 16.46
N MET A 181 8.82 13.08 15.99
CA MET A 181 9.95 12.65 15.15
C MET A 181 9.77 13.18 13.73
N PRO A 182 10.72 13.93 13.17
CA PRO A 182 10.59 14.49 11.84
C PRO A 182 10.57 13.41 10.77
N VAL A 183 9.73 13.60 9.76
CA VAL A 183 9.70 12.85 8.52
C VAL A 183 9.66 13.86 7.39
N ILE A 184 10.81 14.09 6.77
CA ILE A 184 10.97 15.10 5.73
C ILE A 184 11.60 14.43 4.52
N LEU A 185 11.00 14.62 3.36
CA LEU A 185 11.55 14.18 2.08
C LEU A 185 11.48 15.33 1.11
N VAL A 186 12.54 15.54 0.35
CA VAL A 186 12.57 16.42 -0.82
C VAL A 186 13.19 15.64 -1.98
N VAL A 187 12.53 15.63 -3.12
CA VAL A 187 13.01 14.94 -4.33
C VAL A 187 13.09 15.91 -5.48
N ASP A 188 14.30 16.05 -6.04
CA ASP A 188 14.59 16.84 -7.25
C ASP A 188 14.15 18.32 -7.17
N ASP A 189 13.90 18.87 -5.98
CA ASP A 189 13.21 20.17 -5.78
C ASP A 189 11.83 20.28 -6.48
N ARG A 190 11.16 19.12 -6.71
CA ARG A 190 9.87 19.03 -7.41
C ARG A 190 8.74 18.55 -6.54
N SER A 191 9.03 17.72 -5.57
CA SER A 191 8.05 17.23 -4.59
C SER A 191 8.67 17.17 -3.20
N ALA A 192 7.83 17.31 -2.19
CA ALA A 192 8.26 17.20 -0.81
C ALA A 192 7.20 16.57 0.10
N ILE A 193 7.67 15.99 1.18
CA ILE A 193 6.88 15.57 2.32
C ILE A 193 7.37 16.34 3.55
N LEU A 194 6.45 16.92 4.29
CA LEU A 194 6.65 17.43 5.64
C LEU A 194 5.70 16.70 6.58
N GLY A 195 6.25 16.01 7.55
CA GLY A 195 5.46 15.24 8.50
C GLY A 195 6.18 14.96 9.80
N SER A 196 5.45 14.39 10.72
CA SER A 196 5.97 13.93 12.00
C SER A 196 5.36 12.59 12.39
N ARG A 197 6.11 11.83 13.18
CA ARG A 197 5.67 10.59 13.79
C ARG A 197 5.65 10.73 15.31
N ASN A 198 4.51 10.38 15.92
CA ASN A 198 4.33 10.29 17.37
C ASN A 198 3.90 8.85 17.71
N GLY A 199 4.80 8.04 18.25
CA GLY A 199 4.56 6.63 18.45
C GLY A 199 4.28 5.92 17.10
N ASN A 200 3.07 5.38 16.96
CA ASN A 200 2.63 4.70 15.72
C ASN A 200 1.83 5.61 14.77
N GLU A 201 1.49 6.81 15.22
CA GLU A 201 0.74 7.76 14.39
C GLU A 201 1.71 8.60 13.54
N VAL A 202 1.38 8.74 12.28
CA VAL A 202 2.07 9.60 11.32
C VAL A 202 1.07 10.61 10.79
N ARG A 203 1.49 11.89 10.78
CA ARG A 203 0.75 12.98 10.14
C ARG A 203 1.69 13.83 9.33
N GLY A 204 1.26 14.26 8.19
CA GLY A 204 2.05 15.11 7.33
C GLY A 204 1.33 15.49 6.05
N HIS A 205 2.05 16.16 5.18
CA HIS A 205 1.57 16.55 3.86
C HIS A 205 2.62 16.22 2.81
N TRP A 206 2.16 15.82 1.65
CA TRP A 206 2.94 15.75 0.43
C TRP A 206 2.49 16.87 -0.51
N SER A 207 3.43 17.50 -1.19
CA SER A 207 3.10 18.56 -2.13
C SER A 207 4.12 18.72 -3.25
N THR A 208 3.64 19.21 -4.38
CA THR A 208 4.45 19.70 -5.51
C THR A 208 4.50 21.24 -5.57
N ALA A 209 3.81 21.94 -4.65
CA ALA A 209 3.83 23.40 -4.60
C ALA A 209 5.24 23.93 -4.32
N PRO A 210 5.79 24.83 -5.15
CA PRO A 210 7.18 25.31 -5.02
C PRO A 210 7.50 25.89 -3.64
N THR A 211 6.57 26.63 -3.04
CA THR A 211 6.74 27.23 -1.71
C THR A 211 6.81 26.15 -0.61
N PHE A 212 6.02 25.09 -0.74
CA PHE A 212 6.05 23.97 0.19
C PHE A 212 7.36 23.20 0.07
N VAL A 213 7.80 22.92 -1.15
CA VAL A 213 9.08 22.23 -1.44
C VAL A 213 10.25 23.03 -0.90
N ALA A 214 10.26 24.36 -1.14
CA ALA A 214 11.30 25.25 -0.59
C ALA A 214 11.31 25.24 0.94
N GLY A 215 10.13 25.27 1.59
CA GLY A 215 10.01 25.16 3.04
C GLY A 215 10.53 23.81 3.58
N ALA A 216 10.25 22.72 2.89
CA ALA A 216 10.75 21.39 3.25
C ALA A 216 12.29 21.31 3.12
N ARG A 217 12.86 21.91 2.08
CA ARG A 217 14.31 21.99 1.90
C ARG A 217 14.96 22.80 3.04
N LEU A 218 14.44 23.98 3.34
CA LEU A 218 14.94 24.79 4.47
C LEU A 218 14.86 24.04 5.80
N ALA A 219 13.80 23.23 5.98
CA ALA A 219 13.70 22.40 7.18
C ALA A 219 14.79 21.32 7.21
N LEU A 220 15.09 20.64 6.09
CA LEU A 220 16.20 19.68 6.00
C LEU A 220 17.55 20.35 6.29
N GLU A 221 17.83 21.50 5.66
CA GLU A 221 19.04 22.29 5.90
C GLU A 221 19.17 22.69 7.38
N GLY A 222 18.05 23.07 8.02
CA GLY A 222 18.01 23.38 9.45
C GLY A 222 18.35 22.20 10.36
N PHE A 223 18.18 20.98 9.87
CA PHE A 223 18.63 19.75 10.54
C PHE A 223 20.04 19.29 10.11
N GLY A 224 20.71 20.04 9.22
CA GLY A 224 22.04 19.70 8.72
C GLY A 224 22.03 18.64 7.61
N VAL A 225 20.89 18.43 6.96
CA VAL A 225 20.73 17.51 5.83
C VAL A 225 20.71 18.35 4.54
N ALA A 226 21.85 18.44 3.86
CA ALA A 226 22.02 19.25 2.65
C ALA A 226 22.88 18.52 1.62
#